data_370beccf83851c333e5ec4d1f6c449b7
#
_entry.id   370beccf83851c333e5ec4d1f6c449b7
#
_cell.length_a   1.000
_cell.length_b   1.000
_cell.length_c   1.000
_cell.angle_alpha   90.00
_cell.angle_beta   90.00
_cell.angle_gamma   90.00
#
_symmetry.space_group_name_H-M   'P 1'
#
loop_
_entity.id
_entity.type
_entity.pdbx_description
1 polymer ?
#
loop_
_entity_poly.entity_id
_entity_poly.type
_entity_poly.pdbx_seq_one_letter_code
_entity_poly.pdbx_strand_id
1 'polypeptide(L)'
;MALGTDWVVAWTTEAARVIAERRGDLIALDREIGDGDHGENLDRGFSAVVAKLPALAADATPADALKAVATTLISTVGGASGPLLGTAYLKASAAVAGRVDLDGAALADLLEAAVGGIVLRGKAERGDKTTVDAWGPAAEAARAAADAGTAPADVLAAAADAAERGAEATERLVARKGRASYLGERAVGHRDPGAQSSALILRAAASTARDAEGAAS
;
A
#
# COMPACT_ATOMS: atom_id res chain seq x y z
N MET A 1 -10.31 19.77 -0.17
CA MET A 1 -9.71 19.75 1.20
C MET A 1 -8.39 19.03 1.11
N ALA A 2 -7.36 19.45 1.84
CA ALA A 2 -6.08 18.75 1.89
C ALA A 2 -6.11 17.70 3.02
N LEU A 3 -5.35 16.62 2.85
CA LEU A 3 -5.27 15.51 3.79
C LEU A 3 -4.03 15.64 4.68
N GLY A 4 -4.21 15.59 6.00
CA GLY A 4 -3.14 15.77 6.97
C GLY A 4 -2.72 14.49 7.69
N THR A 5 -2.10 14.65 8.85
CA THR A 5 -1.66 13.55 9.72
C THR A 5 -2.81 12.63 10.13
N ASP A 6 -3.97 13.22 10.44
CA ASP A 6 -5.17 12.46 10.82
C ASP A 6 -5.62 11.48 9.74
N TRP A 7 -5.50 11.89 8.47
CA TRP A 7 -5.77 10.98 7.37
C TRP A 7 -4.77 9.81 7.30
N VAL A 8 -3.48 10.05 7.51
CA VAL A 8 -2.48 8.95 7.54
C VAL A 8 -2.80 7.97 8.67
N VAL A 9 -3.20 8.47 9.82
CA VAL A 9 -3.64 7.65 10.97
C VAL A 9 -4.89 6.85 10.61
N ALA A 10 -5.91 7.52 10.05
CA ALA A 10 -7.15 6.87 9.62
C ALA A 10 -6.88 5.81 8.54
N TRP A 11 -6.12 6.15 7.50
CA TRP A 11 -5.70 5.21 6.45
C TRP A 11 -5.05 3.96 7.02
N THR A 12 -4.07 4.14 7.92
CA THR A 12 -3.32 3.02 8.49
C THR A 12 -4.20 2.16 9.39
N THR A 13 -5.11 2.78 10.15
CA THR A 13 -6.07 2.08 11.00
C THR A 13 -7.07 1.28 10.17
N GLU A 14 -7.60 1.87 9.09
CA GLU A 14 -8.50 1.18 8.18
C GLU A 14 -7.79 0.06 7.41
N ALA A 15 -6.53 0.27 6.98
CA ALA A 15 -5.72 -0.78 6.38
C ALA A 15 -5.54 -1.97 7.33
N ALA A 16 -5.26 -1.72 8.62
CA ALA A 16 -5.16 -2.77 9.62
C ALA A 16 -6.47 -3.55 9.76
N ARG A 17 -7.61 -2.84 9.82
CA ARG A 17 -8.94 -3.47 9.91
C ARG A 17 -9.22 -4.37 8.72
N VAL A 18 -9.01 -3.86 7.51
CA VAL A 18 -9.28 -4.62 6.28
C VAL A 18 -8.32 -5.80 6.12
N ILE A 19 -7.05 -5.66 6.46
CA ILE A 19 -6.08 -6.76 6.45
C ILE A 19 -6.50 -7.86 7.43
N ALA A 20 -6.92 -7.51 8.65
CA ALA A 20 -7.41 -8.49 9.63
C ALA A 20 -8.66 -9.23 9.13
N GLU A 21 -9.63 -8.52 8.55
CA GLU A 21 -10.84 -9.12 7.98
C GLU A 21 -10.54 -10.06 6.79
N ARG A 22 -9.59 -9.67 5.94
CA ARG A 22 -9.22 -10.43 4.74
C ARG A 22 -8.02 -11.36 4.95
N ARG A 23 -7.57 -11.51 6.21
CA ARG A 23 -6.41 -12.33 6.56
C ARG A 23 -6.51 -13.75 6.01
N GLY A 24 -7.69 -14.39 6.17
CA GLY A 24 -7.93 -15.75 5.67
C GLY A 24 -7.80 -15.87 4.16
N ASP A 25 -8.31 -14.89 3.42
CA ASP A 25 -8.23 -14.83 1.96
C ASP A 25 -6.78 -14.66 1.50
N LEU A 26 -6.02 -13.77 2.16
CA LEU A 26 -4.61 -13.54 1.84
C LEU A 26 -3.76 -14.79 2.12
N ILE A 27 -4.04 -15.53 3.19
CA ILE A 27 -3.42 -16.83 3.49
C ILE A 27 -3.75 -17.84 2.39
N ALA A 28 -5.02 -17.91 1.97
CA ALA A 28 -5.45 -18.84 0.93
C ALA A 28 -4.74 -18.55 -0.40
N LEU A 29 -4.67 -17.29 -0.84
CA LEU A 29 -3.94 -16.90 -2.04
C LEU A 29 -2.45 -17.27 -1.96
N ASP A 30 -1.83 -17.03 -0.81
CA ASP A 30 -0.41 -17.32 -0.63
C ASP A 30 -0.11 -18.81 -0.57
N ARG A 31 -1.02 -19.64 -0.07
CA ARG A 31 -0.87 -21.11 -0.08
C ARG A 31 -0.79 -21.71 -1.49
N GLU A 32 -1.44 -21.08 -2.45
CA GLU A 32 -1.42 -21.56 -3.85
C GLU A 32 -0.07 -21.33 -4.53
N ILE A 33 0.64 -20.24 -4.19
CA ILE A 33 1.85 -19.82 -4.89
C ILE A 33 3.03 -19.43 -3.97
N GLY A 34 2.89 -19.60 -2.65
CA GLY A 34 3.87 -19.21 -1.64
C GLY A 34 3.95 -20.21 -0.49
N ASP A 35 4.09 -19.70 0.74
CA ASP A 35 4.20 -20.49 1.98
C ASP A 35 3.01 -20.31 2.94
N GLY A 36 2.01 -19.53 2.55
CA GLY A 36 0.77 -19.37 3.27
C GLY A 36 0.86 -18.49 4.53
N ASP A 37 1.87 -17.64 4.66
CA ASP A 37 2.08 -16.81 5.85
C ASP A 37 1.79 -15.32 5.63
N HIS A 38 1.51 -14.89 4.39
CA HIS A 38 1.37 -13.49 4.01
C HIS A 38 0.30 -12.75 4.83
N GLY A 39 -0.89 -13.34 4.96
CA GLY A 39 -1.98 -12.74 5.73
C GLY A 39 -1.65 -12.58 7.21
N GLU A 40 -0.99 -13.58 7.83
CA GLU A 40 -0.59 -13.52 9.24
C GLU A 40 0.50 -12.48 9.48
N ASN A 41 1.47 -12.41 8.58
CA ASN A 41 2.56 -11.46 8.67
C ASN A 41 2.06 -10.01 8.57
N LEU A 42 1.14 -9.73 7.64
CA LEU A 42 0.57 -8.40 7.48
C LEU A 42 -0.34 -8.01 8.65
N ASP A 43 -1.23 -8.90 9.10
CA ASP A 43 -2.11 -8.66 10.24
C ASP A 43 -1.30 -8.32 11.50
N ARG A 44 -0.27 -9.09 11.81
CA ARG A 44 0.65 -8.81 12.92
C ARG A 44 1.33 -7.46 12.75
N GLY A 45 1.80 -7.13 11.55
CA GLY A 45 2.51 -5.88 11.27
C GLY A 45 1.62 -4.66 11.40
N PHE A 46 0.46 -4.66 10.78
CA PHE A 46 -0.48 -3.54 10.85
C PHE A 46 -1.10 -3.37 12.24
N SER A 47 -1.37 -4.46 12.97
CA SER A 47 -1.77 -4.39 14.38
C SER A 47 -0.70 -3.71 15.24
N ALA A 48 0.58 -4.03 15.03
CA ALA A 48 1.68 -3.38 15.73
C ALA A 48 1.82 -1.90 15.35
N VAL A 49 1.52 -1.51 14.11
CA VAL A 49 1.49 -0.10 13.70
C VAL A 49 0.40 0.64 14.45
N VAL A 50 -0.84 0.15 14.42
CA VAL A 50 -2.00 0.78 15.09
C VAL A 50 -1.72 0.98 16.59
N ALA A 51 -1.09 0.01 17.25
CA ALA A 51 -0.72 0.11 18.65
C ALA A 51 0.28 1.24 18.96
N LYS A 52 1.05 1.70 17.95
CA LYS A 52 2.05 2.77 18.10
C LYS A 52 1.54 4.16 17.69
N LEU A 53 0.48 4.24 16.89
CA LEU A 53 -0.06 5.54 16.43
C LEU A 53 -0.40 6.52 17.57
N PRO A 54 -0.96 6.08 18.71
CA PRO A 54 -1.26 6.99 19.82
C PRO A 54 -0.03 7.66 20.47
N ALA A 55 1.18 7.12 20.20
CA ALA A 55 2.43 7.70 20.69
C ALA A 55 3.04 8.77 19.76
N LEU A 56 2.38 9.10 18.66
CA LEU A 56 2.77 10.20 17.81
C LEU A 56 2.67 11.52 18.59
N ALA A 57 3.63 12.42 18.35
CA ALA A 57 3.58 13.77 18.94
C ALA A 57 2.34 14.53 18.43
N ALA A 58 1.83 15.44 19.23
CA ALA A 58 0.64 16.23 18.88
C ALA A 58 0.83 17.13 17.65
N ASP A 59 2.09 17.48 17.35
CA ASP A 59 2.51 18.25 16.17
C ASP A 59 3.11 17.39 15.06
N ALA A 60 2.94 16.06 15.13
CA ALA A 60 3.46 15.15 14.13
C ALA A 60 2.90 15.46 12.73
N THR A 61 3.77 15.47 11.75
CA THR A 61 3.44 15.69 10.35
C THR A 61 2.99 14.38 9.67
N PRO A 62 2.35 14.43 8.47
CA PRO A 62 2.11 13.24 7.67
C PRO A 62 3.37 12.41 7.42
N ALA A 63 4.52 13.08 7.23
CA ALA A 63 5.81 12.41 7.06
C ALA A 63 6.23 11.62 8.32
N ASP A 64 6.02 12.18 9.52
CA ASP A 64 6.35 11.51 10.77
C ASP A 64 5.47 10.27 10.98
N ALA A 65 4.17 10.37 10.70
CA ALA A 65 3.25 9.26 10.78
C ALA A 65 3.63 8.14 9.79
N LEU A 66 3.91 8.47 8.53
CA LEU A 66 4.37 7.49 7.52
C LEU A 66 5.70 6.83 7.92
N LYS A 67 6.62 7.58 8.54
CA LYS A 67 7.89 7.05 9.06
C LYS A 67 7.67 6.07 10.22
N ALA A 68 6.74 6.37 11.11
CA ALA A 68 6.37 5.47 12.20
C ALA A 68 5.77 4.15 11.66
N VAL A 69 4.90 4.23 10.64
CA VAL A 69 4.39 3.06 9.92
C VAL A 69 5.54 2.27 9.32
N ALA A 70 6.42 2.91 8.55
CA ALA A 70 7.55 2.28 7.88
C ALA A 70 8.44 1.49 8.83
N THR A 71 8.90 2.12 9.91
CA THR A 71 9.81 1.52 10.87
C THR A 71 9.18 0.33 11.60
N THR A 72 7.88 0.42 11.87
CA THR A 72 7.15 -0.66 12.52
C THR A 72 6.97 -1.84 11.58
N LEU A 73 6.56 -1.63 10.32
CA LEU A 73 6.41 -2.71 9.34
C LEU A 73 7.74 -3.42 9.08
N ILE A 74 8.86 -2.69 8.95
CA ILE A 74 10.19 -3.29 8.78
C ILE A 74 10.54 -4.23 9.94
N SER A 75 10.17 -3.87 11.16
CA SER A 75 10.56 -4.62 12.37
C SER A 75 9.60 -5.75 12.74
N THR A 76 8.37 -5.77 12.21
CA THR A 76 7.31 -6.69 12.67
C THR A 76 6.74 -7.59 11.60
N VAL A 77 6.76 -7.17 10.33
CA VAL A 77 6.26 -8.01 9.22
C VAL A 77 7.35 -8.96 8.77
N GLY A 78 7.03 -10.25 8.78
CA GLY A 78 7.92 -11.30 8.27
C GLY A 78 8.02 -11.33 6.74
N GLY A 79 8.91 -12.16 6.23
CA GLY A 79 9.08 -12.39 4.80
C GLY A 79 9.56 -11.16 4.02
N ALA A 80 9.24 -11.12 2.73
CA ALA A 80 9.60 -10.00 1.86
C ALA A 80 8.72 -8.77 2.07
N SER A 81 7.49 -8.93 2.55
CA SER A 81 6.47 -7.87 2.64
C SER A 81 6.87 -6.76 3.60
N GLY A 82 7.50 -7.08 4.74
CA GLY A 82 7.98 -6.09 5.71
C GLY A 82 8.97 -5.11 5.09
N PRO A 83 10.11 -5.59 4.58
CA PRO A 83 11.07 -4.74 3.90
C PRO A 83 10.50 -3.98 2.69
N LEU A 84 9.60 -4.58 1.90
CA LEU A 84 9.00 -3.93 0.72
C LEU A 84 8.07 -2.80 1.13
N LEU A 85 7.04 -3.08 1.92
CA LEU A 85 6.08 -2.08 2.36
C LEU A 85 6.72 -1.03 3.26
N GLY A 86 7.59 -1.45 4.18
CA GLY A 86 8.30 -0.51 5.03
C GLY A 86 9.19 0.47 4.23
N THR A 87 9.85 0.00 3.15
CA THR A 87 10.61 0.89 2.27
C THR A 87 9.66 1.80 1.46
N ALA A 88 8.49 1.30 1.03
CA ALA A 88 7.47 2.11 0.38
C ALA A 88 7.04 3.29 1.27
N TYR A 89 6.62 3.00 2.49
CA TYR A 89 6.21 4.04 3.45
C TYR A 89 7.35 4.99 3.82
N LEU A 90 8.59 4.50 3.93
CA LEU A 90 9.75 5.34 4.20
C LEU A 90 10.04 6.33 3.06
N LYS A 91 9.94 5.88 1.81
CA LYS A 91 10.10 6.74 0.63
C LYS A 91 8.93 7.71 0.49
N ALA A 92 7.71 7.27 0.74
CA ALA A 92 6.53 8.12 0.82
C ALA A 92 6.68 9.24 1.87
N SER A 93 7.14 8.90 3.08
CA SER A 93 7.47 9.87 4.13
C SER A 93 8.45 10.93 3.64
N ALA A 94 9.54 10.52 2.98
CA ALA A 94 10.54 11.45 2.47
C ALA A 94 9.99 12.38 1.38
N ALA A 95 9.09 11.91 0.53
CA ALA A 95 8.49 12.70 -0.55
C ALA A 95 7.59 13.83 -0.04
N VAL A 96 6.97 13.65 1.14
CA VAL A 96 6.07 14.64 1.73
C VAL A 96 6.68 15.36 2.93
N ALA A 97 8.00 15.27 3.11
CA ALA A 97 8.69 15.92 4.21
C ALA A 97 8.46 17.44 4.19
N GLY A 98 8.15 18.01 5.37
CA GLY A 98 7.88 19.43 5.54
C GLY A 98 6.47 19.88 5.12
N ARG A 99 5.61 18.97 4.64
CA ARG A 99 4.20 19.28 4.36
C ARG A 99 3.35 18.94 5.59
N VAL A 100 2.39 19.79 5.88
CA VAL A 100 1.34 19.55 6.89
C VAL A 100 0.06 19.09 6.23
N ASP A 101 -0.14 19.50 4.98
CA ASP A 101 -1.29 19.18 4.14
C ASP A 101 -0.83 18.53 2.83
N LEU A 102 -1.53 17.50 2.41
CA LEU A 102 -1.29 16.76 1.17
C LEU A 102 -2.43 17.06 0.18
N ASP A 103 -2.11 17.80 -0.85
CA ASP A 103 -2.96 17.98 -2.03
C ASP A 103 -2.81 16.83 -3.02
N GLY A 104 -3.52 16.86 -4.14
CA GLY A 104 -3.45 15.81 -5.15
C GLY A 104 -2.04 15.57 -5.69
N ALA A 105 -1.26 16.63 -5.90
CA ALA A 105 0.12 16.52 -6.39
C ALA A 105 1.02 15.84 -5.34
N ALA A 106 0.89 16.21 -4.06
CA ALA A 106 1.63 15.60 -2.97
C ALA A 106 1.29 14.11 -2.79
N LEU A 107 0.02 13.73 -3.00
CA LEU A 107 -0.40 12.32 -2.96
C LEU A 107 0.17 11.52 -4.13
N ALA A 108 0.25 12.10 -5.32
CA ALA A 108 0.91 11.47 -6.46
C ALA A 108 2.42 11.28 -6.19
N ASP A 109 3.11 12.31 -5.69
CA ASP A 109 4.52 12.23 -5.30
C ASP A 109 4.77 11.14 -4.25
N LEU A 110 3.88 11.04 -3.25
CA LEU A 110 3.89 10.02 -2.21
C LEU A 110 3.82 8.60 -2.81
N LEU A 111 2.86 8.36 -3.71
CA LEU A 111 2.67 7.04 -4.33
C LEU A 111 3.80 6.69 -5.29
N GLU A 112 4.30 7.62 -6.09
CA GLU A 112 5.46 7.40 -6.96
C GLU A 112 6.71 7.05 -6.16
N ALA A 113 6.96 7.77 -5.07
CA ALA A 113 8.07 7.49 -4.18
C ALA A 113 7.95 6.11 -3.52
N ALA A 114 6.73 5.72 -3.11
CA ALA A 114 6.45 4.39 -2.57
C ALA A 114 6.79 3.29 -3.58
N VAL A 115 6.34 3.42 -4.84
CA VAL A 115 6.69 2.50 -5.93
C VAL A 115 8.19 2.42 -6.12
N GLY A 116 8.88 3.56 -6.16
CA GLY A 116 10.33 3.62 -6.25
C GLY A 116 11.01 2.84 -5.12
N GLY A 117 10.47 2.93 -3.91
CA GLY A 117 10.94 2.16 -2.75
C GLY A 117 10.77 0.65 -2.91
N ILE A 118 9.59 0.22 -3.38
CA ILE A 118 9.28 -1.20 -3.63
C ILE A 118 10.22 -1.76 -4.72
N VAL A 119 10.36 -1.05 -5.84
CA VAL A 119 11.22 -1.46 -6.96
C VAL A 119 12.69 -1.51 -6.52
N LEU A 120 13.17 -0.49 -5.81
CA LEU A 120 14.53 -0.46 -5.28
C LEU A 120 14.83 -1.68 -4.41
N ARG A 121 13.90 -2.07 -3.53
CA ARG A 121 14.07 -3.15 -2.56
C ARG A 121 13.85 -4.52 -3.16
N GLY A 122 12.80 -4.67 -3.98
CA GLY A 122 12.36 -5.95 -4.54
C GLY A 122 13.02 -6.33 -5.85
N LYS A 123 13.59 -5.34 -6.57
CA LYS A 123 14.16 -5.54 -7.92
C LYS A 123 13.16 -6.19 -8.88
N ALA A 124 11.87 -5.90 -8.70
CA ALA A 124 10.79 -6.38 -9.53
C ALA A 124 10.33 -5.28 -10.49
N GLU A 125 9.79 -5.72 -11.62
CA GLU A 125 9.21 -4.89 -12.66
C GLU A 125 7.72 -5.22 -12.84
N ARG A 126 6.99 -4.38 -13.56
CA ARG A 126 5.61 -4.70 -13.94
C ARG A 126 5.59 -5.96 -14.81
N GLY A 127 4.65 -6.85 -14.52
CA GLY A 127 4.52 -8.15 -15.18
C GLY A 127 5.31 -9.26 -14.51
N ASP A 128 6.02 -9.00 -13.41
CA ASP A 128 6.75 -10.01 -12.64
C ASP A 128 5.83 -10.79 -11.67
N LYS A 129 4.55 -10.44 -11.59
CA LYS A 129 3.55 -10.99 -10.68
C LYS A 129 3.92 -10.73 -9.21
N THR A 130 3.90 -9.46 -8.85
CA THR A 130 4.30 -8.94 -7.53
C THR A 130 3.46 -7.75 -7.11
N THR A 131 3.71 -7.24 -5.90
CA THR A 131 3.20 -5.97 -5.38
C THR A 131 3.36 -4.79 -6.36
N VAL A 132 4.40 -4.79 -7.23
CA VAL A 132 4.63 -3.74 -8.24
C VAL A 132 3.49 -3.66 -9.25
N ASP A 133 2.84 -4.80 -9.53
CA ASP A 133 1.71 -4.87 -10.47
C ASP A 133 0.44 -4.18 -9.94
N ALA A 134 0.35 -3.92 -8.65
CA ALA A 134 -0.70 -3.10 -8.05
C ALA A 134 -0.25 -1.64 -7.83
N TRP A 135 0.91 -1.42 -7.18
CA TRP A 135 1.38 -0.09 -6.85
C TRP A 135 1.78 0.75 -8.07
N GLY A 136 2.35 0.13 -9.11
CA GLY A 136 2.75 0.85 -10.33
C GLY A 136 1.58 1.52 -11.04
N PRO A 137 0.53 0.76 -11.43
CA PRO A 137 -0.69 1.35 -12.00
C PRO A 137 -1.36 2.36 -11.09
N ALA A 138 -1.33 2.14 -9.77
CA ALA A 138 -1.90 3.07 -8.80
C ALA A 138 -1.21 4.45 -8.84
N ALA A 139 0.13 4.48 -8.86
CA ALA A 139 0.89 5.72 -8.90
C ALA A 139 0.67 6.46 -10.24
N GLU A 140 0.63 5.73 -11.37
CA GLU A 140 0.33 6.30 -12.68
C GLU A 140 -1.06 6.94 -12.72
N ALA A 141 -2.07 6.26 -12.17
CA ALA A 141 -3.44 6.78 -12.12
C ALA A 141 -3.57 7.98 -11.19
N ALA A 142 -2.88 7.95 -10.05
CA ALA A 142 -2.82 9.09 -9.12
C ALA A 142 -2.19 10.32 -9.78
N ARG A 143 -1.08 10.16 -10.49
CA ARG A 143 -0.42 11.25 -11.22
C ARG A 143 -1.35 11.84 -12.27
N ALA A 144 -1.98 11.01 -13.09
CA ALA A 144 -2.90 11.46 -14.11
C ALA A 144 -4.10 12.25 -13.53
N ALA A 145 -4.66 11.78 -12.42
CA ALA A 145 -5.75 12.47 -11.74
C ALA A 145 -5.29 13.79 -11.10
N ALA A 146 -4.11 13.81 -10.48
CA ALA A 146 -3.53 15.01 -9.89
C ALA A 146 -3.24 16.08 -10.97
N ASP A 147 -2.67 15.68 -12.10
CA ASP A 147 -2.38 16.58 -13.24
C ASP A 147 -3.66 17.13 -13.87
N ALA A 148 -4.77 16.39 -13.77
CA ALA A 148 -6.10 16.85 -14.17
C ALA A 148 -6.74 17.80 -13.12
N GLY A 149 -6.10 18.04 -11.97
CA GLY A 149 -6.59 18.93 -10.93
C GLY A 149 -7.76 18.38 -10.12
N THR A 150 -7.94 17.06 -10.09
CA THR A 150 -9.03 16.46 -9.30
C THR A 150 -8.79 16.57 -7.80
N ALA A 151 -9.84 16.40 -7.00
CA ALA A 151 -9.76 16.45 -5.54
C ALA A 151 -8.86 15.31 -4.98
N PRO A 152 -8.21 15.51 -3.81
CA PRO A 152 -7.34 14.51 -3.20
C PRO A 152 -7.99 13.13 -3.03
N ALA A 153 -9.25 13.06 -2.64
CA ALA A 153 -9.98 11.80 -2.51
C ALA A 153 -10.20 11.10 -3.86
N ASP A 154 -10.39 11.86 -4.95
CA ASP A 154 -10.53 11.30 -6.30
C ASP A 154 -9.20 10.81 -6.85
N VAL A 155 -8.09 11.48 -6.53
CA VAL A 155 -6.73 11.00 -6.84
C VAL A 155 -6.50 9.62 -6.22
N LEU A 156 -6.83 9.48 -4.93
CA LEU A 156 -6.69 8.20 -4.22
C LEU A 156 -7.68 7.13 -4.72
N ALA A 157 -8.89 7.53 -5.10
CA ALA A 157 -9.86 6.61 -5.69
C ALA A 157 -9.36 6.05 -7.03
N ALA A 158 -8.82 6.90 -7.90
CA ALA A 158 -8.23 6.46 -9.16
C ALA A 158 -7.05 5.50 -8.95
N ALA A 159 -6.21 5.80 -7.94
CA ALA A 159 -5.11 4.93 -7.55
C ALA A 159 -5.59 3.55 -7.06
N ALA A 160 -6.60 3.53 -6.18
CA ALA A 160 -7.16 2.30 -5.64
C ALA A 160 -7.80 1.42 -6.73
N ASP A 161 -8.58 2.02 -7.64
CA ASP A 161 -9.19 1.31 -8.76
C ASP A 161 -8.13 0.71 -9.70
N ALA A 162 -7.04 1.43 -9.94
CA ALA A 162 -5.94 0.93 -10.75
C ALA A 162 -5.17 -0.19 -10.05
N ALA A 163 -4.99 -0.10 -8.72
CA ALA A 163 -4.37 -1.15 -7.92
C ALA A 163 -5.18 -2.46 -7.94
N GLU A 164 -6.49 -2.38 -7.82
CA GLU A 164 -7.38 -3.55 -7.87
C GLU A 164 -7.29 -4.26 -9.22
N ARG A 165 -7.40 -3.49 -10.32
CA ARG A 165 -7.21 -4.06 -11.67
C ARG A 165 -5.83 -4.66 -11.86
N GLY A 166 -4.80 -4.02 -11.31
CA GLY A 166 -3.42 -4.51 -11.33
C GLY A 166 -3.26 -5.83 -10.58
N ALA A 167 -3.85 -5.93 -9.39
CA ALA A 167 -3.85 -7.16 -8.60
C ALA A 167 -4.59 -8.31 -9.33
N GLU A 168 -5.76 -8.03 -9.91
CA GLU A 168 -6.50 -9.01 -10.71
C GLU A 168 -5.72 -9.49 -11.93
N ALA A 169 -5.04 -8.58 -12.61
CA ALA A 169 -4.26 -8.91 -13.80
C ALA A 169 -3.12 -9.90 -13.49
N THR A 170 -2.63 -9.95 -12.24
CA THR A 170 -1.58 -10.90 -11.83
C THR A 170 -1.99 -12.37 -12.00
N GLU A 171 -3.28 -12.69 -12.02
CA GLU A 171 -3.76 -14.06 -12.21
C GLU A 171 -3.24 -14.70 -13.52
N ARG A 172 -3.10 -13.89 -14.56
CA ARG A 172 -2.67 -14.34 -15.89
C ARG A 172 -1.16 -14.35 -16.08
N LEU A 173 -0.39 -13.85 -15.13
CA LEU A 173 1.05 -13.72 -15.25
C LEU A 173 1.77 -14.97 -14.77
N VAL A 174 2.89 -15.28 -15.42
CA VAL A 174 3.89 -16.18 -14.87
C VAL A 174 4.75 -15.41 -13.90
N ALA A 175 4.92 -15.93 -12.68
CA ALA A 175 5.73 -15.27 -11.67
C ALA A 175 7.23 -15.30 -12.03
N ARG A 176 7.89 -14.15 -11.95
CA ARG A 176 9.33 -14.00 -12.21
C ARG A 176 10.13 -13.63 -10.97
N LYS A 177 9.44 -13.24 -9.88
CA LYS A 177 10.02 -12.85 -8.60
C LYS A 177 9.28 -13.51 -7.44
N GLY A 178 9.92 -13.48 -6.27
CA GLY A 178 9.36 -14.04 -5.05
C GLY A 178 9.24 -15.58 -5.09
N ARG A 179 8.52 -16.14 -4.11
CA ARG A 179 8.34 -17.60 -3.98
C ARG A 179 7.57 -18.20 -5.14
N ALA A 180 6.57 -17.49 -5.65
CA ALA A 180 5.77 -17.93 -6.79
C ALA A 180 6.61 -18.24 -8.04
N SER A 181 7.78 -17.60 -8.21
CA SER A 181 8.66 -17.85 -9.36
C SER A 181 9.21 -19.27 -9.45
N TYR A 182 9.29 -19.99 -8.32
CA TYR A 182 9.71 -21.40 -8.31
C TYR A 182 8.67 -22.33 -8.92
N LEU A 183 7.42 -21.89 -9.07
CA LEU A 183 6.33 -22.67 -9.67
C LEU A 183 6.28 -22.56 -11.20
N GLY A 184 6.91 -21.51 -11.78
CA GLY A 184 6.83 -21.25 -13.22
C GLY A 184 5.38 -21.07 -13.68
N GLU A 185 4.97 -21.76 -14.74
CA GLU A 185 3.61 -21.69 -15.29
C GLU A 185 2.52 -22.16 -14.32
N ARG A 186 2.84 -22.97 -13.31
CA ARG A 186 1.87 -23.41 -12.30
C ARG A 186 1.37 -22.25 -11.42
N ALA A 187 2.05 -21.10 -11.43
CA ALA A 187 1.57 -19.89 -10.75
C ALA A 187 0.44 -19.18 -11.52
N VAL A 188 0.23 -19.51 -12.81
CA VAL A 188 -0.84 -18.93 -13.63
C VAL A 188 -2.20 -19.41 -13.13
N GLY A 189 -3.18 -18.54 -13.10
CA GLY A 189 -4.51 -18.80 -12.55
C GLY A 189 -4.69 -18.40 -11.09
N HIS A 190 -3.60 -18.06 -10.40
CA HIS A 190 -3.64 -17.61 -8.99
C HIS A 190 -3.22 -16.15 -8.89
N ARG A 191 -3.97 -15.37 -8.10
CA ARG A 191 -3.66 -13.95 -7.85
C ARG A 191 -2.47 -13.82 -6.90
N ASP A 192 -1.58 -12.84 -7.17
CA ASP A 192 -0.47 -12.56 -6.25
C ASP A 192 -0.98 -11.98 -4.91
N PRO A 193 -0.65 -12.61 -3.75
CA PRO A 193 -1.12 -12.15 -2.46
C PRO A 193 -0.57 -10.75 -2.10
N GLY A 194 0.65 -10.43 -2.53
CA GLY A 194 1.26 -9.12 -2.32
C GLY A 194 0.57 -8.02 -3.12
N ALA A 195 0.17 -8.29 -4.36
CA ALA A 195 -0.62 -7.35 -5.16
C ALA A 195 -2.03 -7.18 -4.57
N GLN A 196 -2.67 -8.27 -4.12
CA GLN A 196 -3.98 -8.20 -3.50
C GLN A 196 -3.98 -7.38 -2.21
N SER A 197 -3.03 -7.61 -1.31
CA SER A 197 -2.90 -6.83 -0.08
C SER A 197 -2.58 -5.36 -0.34
N SER A 198 -1.80 -5.08 -1.39
CA SER A 198 -1.51 -3.72 -1.83
C SER A 198 -2.77 -2.98 -2.29
N ALA A 199 -3.63 -3.65 -3.06
CA ALA A 199 -4.92 -3.08 -3.47
C ALA A 199 -5.82 -2.77 -2.26
N LEU A 200 -5.87 -3.67 -1.27
CA LEU A 200 -6.61 -3.43 -0.02
C LEU A 200 -6.09 -2.21 0.75
N ILE A 201 -4.77 -2.07 0.88
CA ILE A 201 -4.12 -0.93 1.55
C ILE A 201 -4.45 0.38 0.82
N LEU A 202 -4.37 0.41 -0.50
CA LEU A 202 -4.68 1.61 -1.30
C LEU A 202 -6.17 1.93 -1.30
N ARG A 203 -7.05 0.93 -1.27
CA ARG A 203 -8.50 1.14 -1.10
C ARG A 203 -8.82 1.75 0.26
N ALA A 204 -8.14 1.34 1.33
CA ALA A 204 -8.27 1.95 2.65
C ALA A 204 -7.87 3.44 2.63
N ALA A 205 -6.81 3.81 1.89
CA ALA A 205 -6.42 5.22 1.72
C ALA A 205 -7.52 6.04 1.05
N ALA A 206 -8.14 5.50 0.01
CA ALA A 206 -9.21 6.18 -0.74
C ALA A 206 -10.49 6.32 0.09
N SER A 207 -10.90 5.28 0.81
CA SER A 207 -12.12 5.33 1.64
C SER A 207 -12.02 6.37 2.73
N THR A 208 -10.91 6.37 3.48
CA THR A 208 -10.70 7.33 4.58
C THR A 208 -10.53 8.78 4.10
N ALA A 209 -10.04 9.00 2.88
CA ALA A 209 -10.00 10.33 2.28
C ALA A 209 -11.42 10.85 1.96
N ARG A 210 -12.30 10.01 1.44
CA ARG A 210 -13.71 10.35 1.20
C ARG A 210 -14.46 10.66 2.49
N ASP A 211 -14.24 9.87 3.54
CA ASP A 211 -14.85 10.09 4.85
C ASP A 211 -14.42 11.45 5.44
N ALA A 212 -13.14 11.81 5.29
CA ALA A 212 -12.62 13.10 5.73
C ALA A 212 -13.24 14.28 4.96
N GLU A 213 -13.48 14.16 3.65
CA GLU A 213 -14.18 15.17 2.86
C GLU A 213 -15.66 15.30 3.25
N GLY A 214 -16.33 14.17 3.47
CA GLY A 214 -17.74 14.15 3.89
C GLY A 214 -17.98 14.77 5.28
N ALA A 215 -17.03 14.62 6.20
CA ALA A 215 -17.09 15.19 7.53
C ALA A 215 -16.87 16.73 7.57
N ALA A 216 -16.30 17.30 6.50
CA ALA A 216 -16.01 18.73 6.40
C ALA A 216 -17.07 19.52 5.59
N SER A 217 -18.08 18.83 5.03
CA SER A 217 -19.19 19.42 4.24
C SER A 217 -20.43 19.58 5.08
#